data_73a4d335a105ef5e1b3bd8d5fbb54d92
#
_entry.id   73a4d335a105ef5e1b3bd8d5fbb54d92
#
_cell.length_a   1.000
_cell.length_b   1.000
_cell.length_c   1.000
_cell.angle_alpha   90.00
_cell.angle_beta   90.00
_cell.angle_gamma   90.00
#
_symmetry.space_group_name_H-M   'P 1'
#
loop_
_entity.id
_entity.type
_entity.pdbx_description
1 polymer ?
#
loop_
_entity_poly.entity_id
_entity_poly.type
_entity_poly.pdbx_seq_one_letter_code
_entity_poly.pdbx_strand_id
1 'polypeptide(L)'
;KGEVEQREILPMSLMPEGLLDALTKEQVINLVAYLQFPDGFPAAAPGVWRLEGALEGETLKVLSVTGGKTSGQKMTSFKASRWSGNDHLWWTGGKVGDTLTLALPVSAKGTYEVKFVGTKAHDYGTFELRLDGRLLGEEGYDFYHPAEVVTTGELNGGRHELDAGEHRLEIKVLAPNPAATPRNMFGLDYVKLERK
;
A
#
# COMPACT_ATOMS: atom_id res chain seq x y z
N LYS A 1 -39.28 -14.85 5.98
CA LYS A 1 -38.39 -15.95 5.55
C LYS A 1 -39.22 -16.77 4.58
N GLY A 2 -38.96 -16.62 3.26
CA GLY A 2 -39.52 -17.50 2.25
C GLY A 2 -38.89 -18.89 2.36
N GLU A 3 -39.68 -19.90 2.37
CA GLU A 3 -39.20 -21.30 2.35
C GLU A 3 -38.57 -21.55 0.97
N VAL A 4 -37.36 -22.14 0.96
CA VAL A 4 -36.72 -22.66 -0.24
C VAL A 4 -37.29 -24.06 -0.46
N GLU A 5 -38.19 -24.18 -1.41
CA GLU A 5 -38.89 -25.44 -1.67
C GLU A 5 -38.00 -26.49 -2.36
N GLN A 6 -37.03 -26.08 -3.14
CA GLN A 6 -36.12 -27.01 -3.86
C GLN A 6 -34.74 -26.36 -4.11
N ARG A 7 -33.67 -27.16 -4.00
CA ARG A 7 -32.32 -26.82 -4.42
C ARG A 7 -31.84 -27.80 -5.46
N GLU A 8 -31.43 -27.32 -6.61
CA GLU A 8 -30.86 -28.12 -7.69
C GLU A 8 -29.48 -27.58 -8.07
N ILE A 9 -28.50 -28.47 -8.22
CA ILE A 9 -27.17 -28.14 -8.70
C ILE A 9 -27.20 -28.30 -10.21
N LEU A 10 -27.14 -27.19 -10.94
CA LEU A 10 -27.09 -27.21 -12.38
C LEU A 10 -25.64 -27.41 -12.86
N PRO A 11 -25.43 -28.14 -13.95
CA PRO A 11 -24.09 -28.37 -14.53
C PRO A 11 -23.48 -27.11 -15.17
N MET A 12 -24.26 -26.06 -15.32
CA MET A 12 -23.85 -24.78 -15.91
C MET A 12 -24.33 -23.61 -15.04
N SER A 13 -23.56 -22.52 -15.07
CA SER A 13 -23.97 -21.26 -14.44
C SER A 13 -25.21 -20.68 -15.14
N LEU A 14 -26.16 -20.15 -14.34
CA LEU A 14 -27.30 -19.38 -14.85
C LEU A 14 -26.92 -17.95 -15.29
N MET A 15 -25.65 -17.58 -15.12
CA MET A 15 -25.17 -16.27 -15.57
C MET A 15 -25.13 -16.21 -17.09
N PRO A 16 -25.72 -15.19 -17.73
CA PRO A 16 -25.64 -15.00 -19.16
C PRO A 16 -24.17 -14.95 -19.65
N GLU A 17 -23.89 -15.52 -20.81
CA GLU A 17 -22.59 -15.34 -21.47
C GLU A 17 -22.35 -13.85 -21.78
N GLY A 18 -21.10 -13.42 -21.67
CA GLY A 18 -20.73 -12.01 -21.96
C GLY A 18 -21.00 -11.02 -20.82
N LEU A 19 -21.55 -11.44 -19.67
CA LEU A 19 -21.84 -10.54 -18.56
C LEU A 19 -20.59 -9.81 -18.04
N LEU A 20 -19.42 -10.42 -18.18
CA LEU A 20 -18.15 -9.85 -17.75
C LEU A 20 -17.45 -9.02 -18.84
N ASP A 21 -17.92 -9.06 -20.10
CA ASP A 21 -17.25 -8.39 -21.22
C ASP A 21 -17.30 -6.86 -21.11
N ALA A 22 -18.30 -6.33 -20.38
CA ALA A 22 -18.42 -4.90 -20.10
C ALA A 22 -17.55 -4.42 -18.92
N LEU A 23 -16.91 -5.34 -18.22
CA LEU A 23 -16.10 -5.04 -17.02
C LEU A 23 -14.61 -5.03 -17.37
N THR A 24 -13.88 -4.10 -16.76
CA THR A 24 -12.42 -4.14 -16.80
C THR A 24 -11.90 -5.34 -16.00
N LYS A 25 -10.66 -5.77 -16.29
CA LYS A 25 -10.00 -6.86 -15.54
C LYS A 25 -10.04 -6.63 -14.02
N GLU A 26 -9.85 -5.39 -13.58
CA GLU A 26 -9.89 -5.00 -12.17
C GLU A 26 -11.30 -5.13 -11.58
N GLN A 27 -12.32 -4.72 -12.33
CA GLN A 27 -13.73 -4.88 -11.92
C GLN A 27 -14.13 -6.35 -11.82
N VAL A 28 -13.63 -7.21 -12.73
CA VAL A 28 -13.84 -8.66 -12.65
C VAL A 28 -13.19 -9.26 -11.41
N ILE A 29 -11.95 -8.88 -11.10
CA ILE A 29 -11.24 -9.34 -9.89
C ILE A 29 -12.00 -8.92 -8.64
N ASN A 30 -12.46 -7.67 -8.57
CA ASN A 30 -13.23 -7.15 -7.44
C ASN A 30 -14.58 -7.86 -7.30
N LEU A 31 -15.26 -8.16 -8.40
CA LEU A 31 -16.51 -8.92 -8.39
C LEU A 31 -16.30 -10.35 -7.88
N VAL A 32 -15.27 -11.04 -8.36
CA VAL A 32 -14.93 -12.39 -7.90
C VAL A 32 -14.60 -12.39 -6.41
N ALA A 33 -13.80 -11.43 -5.95
CA ALA A 33 -13.49 -11.26 -4.53
C ALA A 33 -14.78 -11.04 -3.70
N TYR A 34 -15.70 -10.22 -4.17
CA TYR A 34 -17.00 -10.01 -3.52
C TYR A 34 -17.85 -11.28 -3.45
N LEU A 35 -17.90 -12.07 -4.53
CA LEU A 35 -18.68 -13.30 -4.59
C LEU A 35 -18.10 -14.46 -3.75
N GLN A 36 -16.80 -14.41 -3.46
CA GLN A 36 -16.17 -15.40 -2.55
C GLN A 36 -16.59 -15.22 -1.08
N PHE A 37 -17.21 -14.09 -0.73
CA PHE A 37 -17.70 -13.80 0.61
C PHE A 37 -19.21 -13.51 0.58
N PRO A 38 -20.06 -14.52 0.29
CA PRO A 38 -21.51 -14.34 0.15
C PRO A 38 -22.22 -13.87 1.43
N ASP A 39 -21.61 -14.09 2.60
CA ASP A 39 -22.09 -13.61 3.90
C ASP A 39 -21.55 -12.22 4.25
N GLY A 40 -21.01 -11.50 3.27
CA GLY A 40 -20.23 -10.31 3.45
C GLY A 40 -18.79 -10.67 3.81
N PHE A 41 -17.86 -9.77 3.53
CA PHE A 41 -16.50 -9.92 4.04
C PHE A 41 -16.56 -10.23 5.53
N PRO A 42 -15.84 -11.26 6.04
CA PRO A 42 -15.83 -11.55 7.46
C PRO A 42 -15.68 -10.22 8.16
N ALA A 43 -16.52 -9.93 9.13
CA ALA A 43 -16.54 -8.65 9.83
C ALA A 43 -15.19 -8.41 10.51
N ALA A 44 -14.19 -8.10 9.73
CA ALA A 44 -13.20 -7.12 10.15
C ALA A 44 -14.04 -5.96 10.66
N ALA A 45 -13.74 -5.48 11.87
CA ALA A 45 -14.45 -4.36 12.47
C ALA A 45 -14.84 -3.39 11.35
N PRO A 46 -16.14 -2.99 11.22
CA PRO A 46 -16.70 -2.50 9.98
C PRO A 46 -15.75 -1.50 9.34
N GLY A 47 -15.16 -1.85 8.21
CA GLY A 47 -14.34 -0.97 7.40
C GLY A 47 -12.83 -1.08 7.48
N VAL A 48 -12.21 -1.98 8.24
CA VAL A 48 -10.74 -2.12 8.25
C VAL A 48 -10.31 -3.27 7.35
N TRP A 49 -9.94 -2.92 6.12
CA TRP A 49 -9.25 -3.86 5.23
C TRP A 49 -7.75 -3.90 5.59
N ARG A 50 -7.18 -5.09 5.69
CA ARG A 50 -5.73 -5.28 5.85
C ARG A 50 -5.23 -6.28 4.82
N LEU A 51 -4.09 -5.96 4.22
CA LEU A 51 -3.42 -6.89 3.32
C LEU A 51 -2.66 -7.93 4.15
N GLU A 52 -2.98 -9.20 3.94
CA GLU A 52 -2.29 -10.30 4.63
C GLU A 52 -0.79 -10.32 4.26
N GLY A 53 0.06 -10.44 5.27
CA GLY A 53 1.51 -10.47 5.10
C GLY A 53 2.16 -9.12 4.80
N ALA A 54 1.39 -8.03 4.80
CA ALA A 54 1.94 -6.70 4.71
C ALA A 54 2.53 -6.24 6.04
N LEU A 55 3.62 -5.50 5.97
CA LEU A 55 4.23 -4.76 7.07
C LEU A 55 3.67 -3.34 7.02
N GLU A 56 2.70 -3.05 7.88
CA GLU A 56 2.00 -1.76 7.93
C GLU A 56 2.97 -0.64 8.29
N GLY A 57 2.98 0.43 7.48
CA GLY A 57 3.95 1.51 7.62
C GLY A 57 3.94 2.17 8.99
N GLU A 58 2.74 2.43 9.54
CA GLU A 58 2.56 3.05 10.86
C GLU A 58 3.02 2.18 12.03
N THR A 59 3.23 0.87 11.80
CA THR A 59 3.73 -0.06 12.81
C THR A 59 5.25 -0.27 12.75
N LEU A 60 5.90 0.17 11.67
CA LEU A 60 7.34 0.05 11.54
C LEU A 60 8.06 0.96 12.55
N LYS A 61 9.05 0.41 13.20
CA LYS A 61 9.87 1.16 14.15
C LYS A 61 10.71 2.22 13.42
N VAL A 62 10.58 3.47 13.82
CA VAL A 62 11.43 4.55 13.34
C VAL A 62 12.81 4.42 14.01
N LEU A 63 13.85 4.24 13.20
CA LEU A 63 15.25 4.16 13.65
C LEU A 63 15.88 5.54 13.74
N SER A 64 15.61 6.40 12.75
CA SER A 64 16.09 7.77 12.73
C SER A 64 15.24 8.65 11.81
N VAL A 65 15.24 9.93 12.09
CA VAL A 65 14.72 11.00 11.22
C VAL A 65 15.61 12.22 11.35
N THR A 66 16.09 12.78 10.25
CA THR A 66 17.02 13.93 10.28
C THR A 66 16.28 15.28 10.27
N GLY A 67 15.04 15.30 9.78
CA GLY A 67 14.18 16.48 9.80
C GLY A 67 12.71 16.15 9.79
N GLY A 68 11.89 17.07 10.28
CA GLY A 68 10.44 16.85 10.41
C GLY A 68 10.05 15.93 11.55
N LYS A 69 8.87 15.31 11.41
CA LYS A 69 8.31 14.37 12.42
C LYS A 69 7.46 13.30 11.75
N THR A 70 7.36 12.15 12.40
CA THR A 70 6.52 11.02 11.98
C THR A 70 5.37 10.80 12.94
N SER A 71 4.26 10.29 12.40
CA SER A 71 3.08 9.84 13.17
C SER A 71 2.27 8.85 12.33
N GLY A 72 1.41 8.06 12.97
CA GLY A 72 0.32 7.39 12.26
C GLY A 72 -0.78 8.39 11.90
N GLN A 73 -1.35 8.27 10.71
CA GLN A 73 -2.49 9.08 10.28
C GLN A 73 -3.66 8.18 9.86
N LYS A 74 -4.86 8.48 10.41
CA LYS A 74 -6.11 7.84 9.99
C LYS A 74 -6.52 8.28 8.59
N MET A 75 -6.75 7.31 7.70
CA MET A 75 -7.08 7.54 6.29
C MET A 75 -8.58 7.36 5.97
N THR A 76 -9.41 7.12 6.97
CA THR A 76 -10.85 6.84 6.82
C THR A 76 -11.67 7.99 6.22
N SER A 77 -11.18 9.24 6.31
CA SER A 77 -11.84 10.41 5.71
C SER A 77 -11.61 10.54 4.20
N PHE A 78 -10.55 9.91 3.67
CA PHE A 78 -10.21 9.94 2.25
C PHE A 78 -10.91 8.79 1.54
N LYS A 79 -11.74 9.10 0.51
CA LYS A 79 -12.65 8.13 -0.14
C LYS A 79 -12.17 7.67 -1.52
N ALA A 80 -11.18 8.34 -2.11
CA ALA A 80 -10.68 8.04 -3.44
C ALA A 80 -9.83 6.77 -3.51
N SER A 81 -9.32 6.29 -2.36
CA SER A 81 -8.53 5.05 -2.24
C SER A 81 -8.79 4.35 -0.92
N ARG A 82 -8.21 3.15 -0.78
CA ARG A 82 -8.21 2.38 0.46
C ARG A 82 -6.78 2.16 0.92
N TRP A 83 -6.56 2.35 2.22
CA TRP A 83 -5.29 2.06 2.89
C TRP A 83 -5.43 0.81 3.74
N SER A 84 -4.39 -0.01 3.79
CA SER A 84 -4.33 -1.17 4.69
C SER A 84 -4.45 -0.67 6.14
N GLY A 85 -5.25 -1.34 6.96
CA GLY A 85 -5.52 -0.89 8.33
C GLY A 85 -6.30 0.42 8.47
N ASN A 86 -6.63 1.11 7.36
CA ASN A 86 -7.15 2.49 7.33
C ASN A 86 -6.19 3.52 7.96
N ASP A 87 -4.92 3.22 8.01
CA ASP A 87 -3.85 4.05 8.54
C ASP A 87 -2.68 4.12 7.57
N HIS A 88 -1.77 5.03 7.76
CA HIS A 88 -0.44 5.02 7.17
C HIS A 88 0.58 5.71 8.08
N LEU A 89 1.85 5.41 7.91
CA LEU A 89 2.92 6.24 8.44
C LEU A 89 2.94 7.56 7.71
N TRP A 90 2.88 8.66 8.44
CA TRP A 90 2.95 10.01 7.89
C TRP A 90 4.20 10.73 8.37
N TRP A 91 5.03 11.20 7.44
CA TRP A 91 6.20 12.02 7.70
C TRP A 91 5.98 13.43 7.16
N THR A 92 6.14 14.43 8.01
CA THR A 92 5.89 15.84 7.68
C THR A 92 7.05 16.73 8.06
N GLY A 93 7.23 17.82 7.32
CA GLY A 93 8.23 18.85 7.62
C GLY A 93 9.66 18.50 7.22
N GLY A 94 9.85 17.41 6.45
CA GLY A 94 11.14 17.09 5.84
C GLY A 94 11.53 18.10 4.76
N LYS A 95 12.82 18.36 4.65
CA LYS A 95 13.43 19.20 3.62
C LYS A 95 14.22 18.34 2.66
N VAL A 96 14.50 18.85 1.46
CA VAL A 96 15.38 18.17 0.49
C VAL A 96 16.69 17.76 1.16
N GLY A 97 17.03 16.49 1.04
CA GLY A 97 18.18 15.85 1.68
C GLY A 97 17.91 15.21 3.04
N ASP A 98 16.80 15.54 3.71
CA ASP A 98 16.42 14.84 4.95
C ASP A 98 16.08 13.37 4.69
N THR A 99 16.30 12.54 5.71
CA THR A 99 16.07 11.09 5.66
C THR A 99 15.20 10.62 6.81
N LEU A 100 14.37 9.65 6.52
CA LEU A 100 13.64 8.82 7.47
C LEU A 100 14.12 7.39 7.31
N THR A 101 14.53 6.74 8.40
CA THR A 101 14.93 5.32 8.38
C THR A 101 13.98 4.50 9.25
N LEU A 102 13.45 3.45 8.68
CA LEU A 102 12.55 2.51 9.33
C LEU A 102 13.22 1.13 9.46
N ALA A 103 12.87 0.42 10.51
CA ALA A 103 13.23 -0.99 10.66
C ALA A 103 12.26 -1.86 9.86
N LEU A 104 12.79 -2.66 8.93
CA LEU A 104 12.03 -3.63 8.15
C LEU A 104 12.37 -5.04 8.64
N PRO A 105 11.47 -5.72 9.38
CA PRO A 105 11.75 -7.06 9.90
C PRO A 105 11.61 -8.11 8.79
N VAL A 106 12.59 -9.01 8.69
CA VAL A 106 12.60 -10.15 7.78
C VAL A 106 12.68 -11.44 8.61
N SER A 107 11.69 -12.32 8.46
CA SER A 107 11.58 -13.53 9.30
C SER A 107 12.55 -14.64 8.95
N ALA A 108 13.00 -14.74 7.71
CA ALA A 108 13.87 -15.79 7.23
C ALA A 108 14.77 -15.29 6.10
N LYS A 109 15.99 -15.85 6.01
CA LYS A 109 16.89 -15.58 4.89
C LYS A 109 16.26 -16.03 3.56
N GLY A 110 16.40 -15.21 2.53
CA GLY A 110 15.90 -15.54 1.18
C GLY A 110 16.01 -14.40 0.18
N THR A 111 15.59 -14.70 -1.04
CA THR A 111 15.39 -13.69 -2.09
C THR A 111 13.95 -13.22 -2.01
N TYR A 112 13.75 -11.93 -1.93
CA TYR A 112 12.42 -11.32 -1.81
C TYR A 112 12.17 -10.35 -2.96
N GLU A 113 10.99 -10.41 -3.53
CA GLU A 113 10.44 -9.32 -4.31
C GLU A 113 9.81 -8.34 -3.32
N VAL A 114 10.33 -7.12 -3.30
CA VAL A 114 9.88 -6.08 -2.37
C VAL A 114 8.87 -5.21 -3.08
N LYS A 115 7.72 -5.04 -2.49
CA LYS A 115 6.66 -4.17 -2.97
C LYS A 115 6.25 -3.21 -1.87
N PHE A 116 5.76 -2.04 -2.23
CA PHE A 116 5.29 -1.07 -1.25
C PHE A 116 4.18 -0.20 -1.82
N VAL A 117 3.38 0.38 -0.94
CA VAL A 117 2.34 1.34 -1.27
C VAL A 117 2.55 2.60 -0.47
N GLY A 118 2.57 3.71 -1.17
CA GLY A 118 2.62 5.04 -0.57
C GLY A 118 1.32 5.82 -0.79
N THR A 119 1.29 7.03 -0.26
CA THR A 119 0.18 7.98 -0.44
C THR A 119 0.63 9.12 -1.33
N LYS A 120 -0.24 9.52 -2.26
CA LYS A 120 -0.06 10.69 -3.15
C LYS A 120 -1.05 11.79 -2.77
N ALA A 121 -0.58 13.04 -2.76
CA ALA A 121 -1.42 14.22 -2.58
C ALA A 121 -0.73 15.48 -3.15
N HIS A 122 -1.44 16.62 -3.15
CA HIS A 122 -0.95 17.88 -3.73
C HIS A 122 0.25 18.50 -2.99
N ASP A 123 0.56 18.04 -1.78
CA ASP A 123 1.63 18.53 -0.92
C ASP A 123 2.67 17.46 -0.55
N TYR A 124 2.64 16.33 -1.26
CA TYR A 124 3.61 15.25 -1.13
C TYR A 124 4.83 15.51 -2.03
N GLY A 125 5.98 15.00 -1.58
CA GLY A 125 7.26 15.18 -2.24
C GLY A 125 7.63 14.06 -3.21
N THR A 126 8.87 14.15 -3.72
CA THR A 126 9.54 13.08 -4.44
C THR A 126 10.57 12.45 -3.52
N PHE A 127 10.68 11.13 -3.53
CA PHE A 127 11.53 10.39 -2.58
C PHE A 127 12.34 9.31 -3.28
N GLU A 128 13.58 9.14 -2.84
CA GLU A 128 14.39 7.97 -3.10
C GLU A 128 14.20 7.00 -1.93
N LEU A 129 14.01 5.71 -2.25
CA LEU A 129 13.91 4.66 -1.25
C LEU A 129 15.09 3.69 -1.38
N ARG A 130 15.70 3.31 -0.27
CA ARG A 130 16.82 2.36 -0.21
C ARG A 130 16.57 1.30 0.86
N LEU A 131 16.91 0.07 0.54
CA LEU A 131 16.91 -1.05 1.48
C LEU A 131 18.36 -1.49 1.70
N ASP A 132 18.87 -1.33 2.92
CA ASP A 132 20.28 -1.54 3.29
C ASP A 132 21.26 -0.82 2.36
N GLY A 133 20.94 0.42 1.99
CA GLY A 133 21.72 1.26 1.09
C GLY A 133 21.58 0.92 -0.40
N ARG A 134 20.89 -0.16 -0.78
CA ARG A 134 20.59 -0.48 -2.18
C ARG A 134 19.30 0.20 -2.61
N LEU A 135 19.29 0.75 -3.82
CA LEU A 135 18.12 1.41 -4.38
C LEU A 135 16.92 0.43 -4.42
N LEU A 136 15.77 0.89 -3.99
CA LEU A 136 14.52 0.16 -3.98
C LEU A 136 13.68 0.60 -5.20
N GLY A 137 13.87 -0.11 -6.32
CA GLY A 137 13.19 0.16 -7.58
C GLY A 137 13.75 1.36 -8.34
N GLU A 138 13.08 2.49 -8.31
CA GLU A 138 13.40 3.69 -9.09
C GLU A 138 14.24 4.71 -8.32
N GLU A 139 15.01 5.56 -9.04
CA GLU A 139 15.83 6.63 -8.43
C GLU A 139 15.01 7.73 -7.76
N GLY A 140 13.71 7.83 -8.08
CA GLY A 140 12.82 8.80 -7.47
C GLY A 140 11.34 8.47 -7.73
N TYR A 141 10.57 8.44 -6.68
CA TYR A 141 9.13 8.25 -6.73
C TYR A 141 8.43 9.59 -6.45
N ASP A 142 7.70 10.09 -7.43
CA ASP A 142 6.89 11.29 -7.28
C ASP A 142 5.53 10.95 -6.66
N PHE A 143 5.30 11.42 -5.44
CA PHE A 143 4.05 11.22 -4.70
C PHE A 143 3.08 12.41 -4.84
N TYR A 144 3.31 13.26 -5.83
CA TYR A 144 2.35 14.31 -6.16
C TYR A 144 1.08 13.76 -6.81
N HIS A 145 -0.07 14.29 -6.38
CA HIS A 145 -1.37 14.14 -7.05
C HIS A 145 -2.15 15.45 -6.97
N PRO A 146 -2.67 15.99 -8.10
CA PRO A 146 -3.18 17.37 -8.14
C PRO A 146 -4.48 17.61 -7.38
N ALA A 147 -5.33 16.59 -7.24
CA ALA A 147 -6.70 16.78 -6.79
C ALA A 147 -7.06 16.04 -5.50
N GLU A 148 -6.63 14.82 -5.34
CA GLU A 148 -7.12 13.92 -4.30
C GLU A 148 -5.96 13.29 -3.50
N VAL A 149 -6.28 12.82 -2.30
CA VAL A 149 -5.39 11.96 -1.52
C VAL A 149 -5.70 10.52 -1.92
N VAL A 150 -4.72 9.85 -2.56
CA VAL A 150 -4.86 8.51 -3.12
C VAL A 150 -3.64 7.66 -2.79
N THR A 151 -3.77 6.35 -2.89
CA THR A 151 -2.61 5.45 -2.85
C THR A 151 -1.85 5.47 -4.18
N THR A 152 -0.57 5.11 -4.14
CA THR A 152 0.25 4.93 -5.36
C THR A 152 -0.19 3.73 -6.20
N GLY A 153 -1.02 2.84 -5.65
CA GLY A 153 -1.01 1.44 -6.06
C GLY A 153 0.27 0.74 -5.61
N GLU A 154 0.40 -0.54 -5.91
CA GLU A 154 1.56 -1.33 -5.54
C GLU A 154 2.75 -0.98 -6.44
N LEU A 155 3.82 -0.47 -5.85
CA LEU A 155 5.08 -0.14 -6.50
C LEU A 155 6.07 -1.30 -6.34
N ASN A 156 6.83 -1.60 -7.40
CA ASN A 156 7.82 -2.67 -7.39
C ASN A 156 9.18 -2.12 -6.96
N GLY A 157 9.66 -2.54 -5.79
CA GLY A 157 10.96 -2.20 -5.24
C GLY A 157 12.10 -3.11 -5.73
N GLY A 158 11.80 -4.11 -6.57
CA GLY A 158 12.79 -5.04 -7.11
C GLY A 158 13.07 -6.25 -6.23
N ARG A 159 14.12 -7.01 -6.62
CA ARG A 159 14.55 -8.21 -5.90
C ARG A 159 15.74 -7.93 -4.99
N HIS A 160 15.64 -8.39 -3.76
CA HIS A 160 16.67 -8.22 -2.73
C HIS A 160 16.96 -9.56 -2.04
N GLU A 161 18.23 -9.85 -1.85
CA GLU A 161 18.67 -10.94 -0.98
C GLU A 161 18.76 -10.38 0.44
N LEU A 162 17.95 -10.92 1.34
CA LEU A 162 17.82 -10.47 2.72
C LEU A 162 18.11 -11.64 3.66
N ASP A 163 18.88 -11.39 4.71
CA ASP A 163 19.04 -12.31 5.83
C ASP A 163 17.82 -12.22 6.78
N ALA A 164 17.70 -13.15 7.72
CA ALA A 164 16.73 -12.99 8.79
C ALA A 164 17.21 -11.88 9.76
N GLY A 165 16.30 -11.00 10.16
CA GLY A 165 16.63 -9.91 11.08
C GLY A 165 16.00 -8.58 10.73
N GLU A 166 16.53 -7.50 11.29
CA GLU A 166 16.10 -6.13 11.06
C GLU A 166 16.93 -5.51 9.93
N HIS A 167 16.27 -5.07 8.88
CA HIS A 167 16.85 -4.34 7.75
C HIS A 167 16.48 -2.86 7.81
N ARG A 168 17.21 -2.02 7.09
CA ARG A 168 17.03 -0.56 7.10
C ARG A 168 16.36 -0.10 5.82
N LEU A 169 15.10 0.34 5.93
CA LEU A 169 14.40 1.04 4.85
C LEU A 169 14.62 2.54 5.03
N GLU A 170 15.43 3.14 4.19
CA GLU A 170 15.70 4.57 4.17
C GLU A 170 14.87 5.26 3.10
N ILE A 171 14.24 6.36 3.47
CA ILE A 171 13.46 7.25 2.62
C ILE A 171 14.14 8.62 2.64
N LYS A 172 14.58 9.12 1.50
CA LYS A 172 15.26 10.41 1.35
C LYS A 172 14.41 11.38 0.54
N VAL A 173 14.25 12.60 1.05
CA VAL A 173 13.55 13.67 0.33
C VAL A 173 14.40 14.16 -0.84
N LEU A 174 13.84 14.10 -2.05
CA LEU A 174 14.39 14.70 -3.26
C LEU A 174 13.70 16.04 -3.56
N ALA A 175 14.08 16.68 -4.69
CA ALA A 175 13.38 17.87 -5.15
C ALA A 175 11.90 17.54 -5.45
N PRO A 176 10.94 18.34 -4.94
CA PRO A 176 9.52 18.05 -5.16
C PRO A 176 9.13 18.32 -6.63
N ASN A 177 7.98 17.74 -7.02
CA ASN A 177 7.31 18.10 -8.25
C ASN A 177 7.06 19.63 -8.26
N PRO A 178 7.38 20.35 -9.36
CA PRO A 178 7.17 21.81 -9.43
C PRO A 178 5.72 22.27 -9.21
N ALA A 179 4.75 21.40 -9.48
CA ALA A 179 3.32 21.68 -9.26
C ALA A 179 2.87 21.40 -7.82
N ALA A 180 3.70 20.73 -7.00
CA ALA A 180 3.34 20.39 -5.64
C ALA A 180 3.42 21.61 -4.70
N THR A 181 2.53 21.66 -3.71
CA THR A 181 2.73 22.53 -2.56
C THR A 181 3.99 22.08 -1.80
N PRO A 182 4.99 22.96 -1.55
CA PRO A 182 6.32 22.55 -1.11
C PRO A 182 6.37 22.17 0.39
N ARG A 183 5.65 21.10 0.76
CA ARG A 183 5.63 20.54 2.12
C ARG A 183 6.43 19.25 2.25
N ASN A 184 6.72 18.58 1.11
CA ASN A 184 7.45 17.31 1.04
C ASN A 184 6.90 16.23 2.00
N MET A 185 5.59 16.14 2.11
CA MET A 185 4.98 15.09 2.92
C MET A 185 5.20 13.72 2.30
N PHE A 186 5.35 12.71 3.13
CA PHE A 186 5.48 11.31 2.76
C PHE A 186 4.46 10.46 3.51
N GLY A 187 3.87 9.51 2.84
CA GLY A 187 2.98 8.52 3.44
C GLY A 187 3.36 7.12 2.99
N LEU A 188 3.60 6.21 3.93
CA LEU A 188 3.81 4.80 3.66
C LEU A 188 2.64 4.01 4.24
N ASP A 189 1.89 3.35 3.35
CA ASP A 189 0.80 2.46 3.72
C ASP A 189 1.38 1.13 4.23
N TYR A 190 2.06 0.39 3.35
CA TYR A 190 2.70 -0.87 3.73
C TYR A 190 3.91 -1.20 2.87
N VAL A 191 4.70 -2.16 3.37
CA VAL A 191 5.72 -2.90 2.61
C VAL A 191 5.34 -4.38 2.61
N LYS A 192 5.46 -5.04 1.46
CA LYS A 192 5.23 -6.47 1.30
C LYS A 192 6.50 -7.16 0.81
N LEU A 193 6.86 -8.25 1.47
CA LEU A 193 8.01 -9.08 1.15
C LEU A 193 7.52 -10.42 0.61
N GLU A 194 7.61 -10.63 -0.70
CA GLU A 194 7.23 -11.88 -1.35
C GLU A 194 8.47 -12.75 -1.58
N ARG A 195 8.61 -13.80 -0.78
CA ARG A 195 9.71 -14.74 -0.91
C ARG A 195 9.60 -15.54 -2.21
N LYS A 196 10.70 -15.64 -2.96
CA LYS A 196 10.80 -16.40 -4.22
C LYS A 196 11.49 -17.74 -4.01
#